data_8710cb4e8b9baec468fb037f88493106
#
_entry.id   8710cb4e8b9baec468fb037f88493106
#
_cell.length_a   1.000
_cell.length_b   1.000
_cell.length_c   1.000
_cell.angle_alpha   90.00
_cell.angle_beta   90.00
_cell.angle_gamma   90.00
#
_symmetry.space_group_name_H-M   'P 1'
#
loop_
_entity.id
_entity.type
_entity.pdbx_description
1 polymer ?
#
loop_
_entity_poly.entity_id
_entity_poly.type
_entity_poly.pdbx_seq_one_letter_code
_entity_poly.pdbx_strand_id
1 'polypeptide(L)'
;MAAIVLFCLALLVCIVLGTNILYALLAGLVIFTLYGKKQGFSWKELGKMICSGVKTSTSVLLVFPLIGILTAFWRACGTLPFIICCAVDLIRPEILLLMTFLLNCGVSMLTGTAFGTAATMGTICVSVGISMGMDPVLLGGAMLSGVYFGDRCSPVSTSALLVSELTETNIYDNIKRMLKTALVPFLLSCGVYAALGMVKSGSGAAGELWSLYGREMTLHWVMCLPAVLILILSVLRVNVKKAMLVSILAAVVLCIFLRHLDVMTILRTAILGYTASDAEVGAMLNGGGIISMVRVALIVMISSAYSGIFRKTGLLDGLCGRVTALSERTSPYASMLLTAVLASLLACNQTLTIILTNQLCAPSQKDKEEFAINLENSAVVIAALVPWSIAGATPLSTVGAPMTGMAFACFLYILPLCELVRRTAQQRAAKKTAAQK
;
A
#
# COMPACT_ATOMS: atom_id res chain seq x y z
N MET A 1 -11.83 22.59 -13.24
CA MET A 1 -11.63 21.53 -14.27
C MET A 1 -10.30 21.66 -15.02
N ALA A 2 -9.95 22.82 -15.62
CA ALA A 2 -8.67 22.97 -16.34
C ALA A 2 -7.41 22.61 -15.52
N ALA A 3 -7.35 23.01 -14.25
CA ALA A 3 -6.23 22.66 -13.36
C ALA A 3 -6.04 21.13 -13.15
N ILE A 4 -7.15 20.41 -13.05
CA ILE A 4 -7.11 18.93 -12.92
C ILE A 4 -6.59 18.29 -14.21
N VAL A 5 -7.11 18.75 -15.38
CA VAL A 5 -6.67 18.24 -16.68
C VAL A 5 -5.19 18.52 -16.90
N LEU A 6 -4.71 19.71 -16.56
CA LEU A 6 -3.30 20.08 -16.68
C LEU A 6 -2.40 19.22 -15.78
N PHE A 7 -2.83 18.93 -14.57
CA PHE A 7 -2.12 18.02 -13.66
C PHE A 7 -2.07 16.59 -14.21
N CYS A 8 -3.20 16.06 -14.70
CA CYS A 8 -3.24 14.74 -15.32
C CYS A 8 -2.33 14.65 -16.54
N LEU A 9 -2.27 15.72 -17.37
CA LEU A 9 -1.34 15.81 -18.49
C LEU A 9 0.13 15.80 -18.01
N ALA A 10 0.47 16.57 -16.97
CA ALA A 10 1.82 16.56 -16.40
C ALA A 10 2.22 15.18 -15.89
N LEU A 11 1.31 14.45 -15.22
CA LEU A 11 1.55 13.08 -14.80
C LEU A 11 1.76 12.13 -15.99
N LEU A 12 0.91 12.22 -17.00
CA LEU A 12 0.99 11.38 -18.19
C LEU A 12 2.31 11.61 -18.95
N VAL A 13 2.72 12.88 -19.10
CA VAL A 13 4.01 13.23 -19.71
C VAL A 13 5.18 12.64 -18.92
N CYS A 14 5.18 12.75 -17.59
CA CYS A 14 6.24 12.16 -16.75
C CYS A 14 6.29 10.62 -16.88
N ILE A 15 5.14 9.95 -16.96
CA ILE A 15 5.06 8.48 -17.12
C ILE A 15 5.60 8.08 -18.49
N VAL A 16 5.16 8.75 -19.58
CA VAL A 16 5.59 8.45 -20.96
C VAL A 16 7.08 8.69 -21.15
N LEU A 17 7.61 9.76 -20.55
CA LEU A 17 9.04 10.10 -20.63
C LEU A 17 9.91 9.29 -19.65
N GLY A 18 9.32 8.43 -18.80
CA GLY A 18 10.06 7.68 -17.78
C GLY A 18 10.75 8.55 -16.72
N THR A 19 10.34 9.82 -16.57
CA THR A 19 10.96 10.77 -15.66
C THR A 19 10.45 10.57 -14.21
N ASN A 20 11.15 11.21 -13.24
CA ASN A 20 10.77 11.09 -11.84
C ASN A 20 9.39 11.74 -11.58
N ILE A 21 8.46 10.96 -11.06
CA ILE A 21 7.09 11.38 -10.75
C ILE A 21 7.02 12.61 -9.80
N LEU A 22 8.09 12.86 -9.03
CA LEU A 22 8.20 14.04 -8.17
C LEU A 22 8.07 15.35 -8.96
N TYR A 23 8.55 15.40 -10.21
CA TYR A 23 8.42 16.59 -11.06
C TYR A 23 6.97 16.88 -11.39
N ALA A 24 6.19 15.85 -11.75
CA ALA A 24 4.76 16.01 -11.99
C ALA A 24 4.00 16.43 -10.71
N LEU A 25 4.37 15.89 -9.56
CA LEU A 25 3.76 16.27 -8.29
C LEU A 25 4.09 17.72 -7.91
N LEU A 26 5.33 18.18 -8.12
CA LEU A 26 5.71 19.57 -7.91
C LEU A 26 4.97 20.51 -8.87
N ALA A 27 4.89 20.14 -10.14
CA ALA A 27 4.09 20.89 -11.13
C ALA A 27 2.62 20.95 -10.69
N GLY A 28 2.05 19.85 -10.20
CA GLY A 28 0.71 19.79 -9.63
C GLY A 28 0.53 20.76 -8.45
N LEU A 29 1.48 20.80 -7.53
CA LEU A 29 1.44 21.73 -6.40
C LEU A 29 1.40 23.20 -6.87
N VAL A 30 2.22 23.53 -7.88
CA VAL A 30 2.22 24.87 -8.49
C VAL A 30 0.88 25.17 -9.17
N ILE A 31 0.36 24.25 -10.00
CA ILE A 31 -0.91 24.38 -10.72
C ILE A 31 -2.06 24.65 -9.74
N PHE A 32 -2.17 23.83 -8.68
CA PHE A 32 -3.27 23.96 -7.70
C PHE A 32 -3.11 25.18 -6.81
N THR A 33 -1.89 25.59 -6.50
CA THR A 33 -1.64 26.84 -5.77
C THR A 33 -2.04 28.06 -6.61
N LEU A 34 -1.69 28.09 -7.90
CA LEU A 34 -2.11 29.15 -8.83
C LEU A 34 -3.63 29.15 -9.05
N TYR A 35 -4.25 27.97 -9.11
CA TYR A 35 -5.70 27.84 -9.15
C TYR A 35 -6.35 28.47 -7.90
N GLY A 36 -5.88 28.15 -6.69
CA GLY A 36 -6.35 28.74 -5.46
C GLY A 36 -6.16 30.26 -5.42
N LYS A 37 -5.04 30.76 -5.97
CA LYS A 37 -4.81 32.22 -6.13
C LYS A 37 -5.85 32.87 -7.05
N LYS A 38 -6.17 32.21 -8.18
CA LYS A 38 -7.21 32.68 -9.11
C LYS A 38 -8.62 32.67 -8.49
N GLN A 39 -8.88 31.81 -7.50
CA GLN A 39 -10.13 31.79 -6.73
C GLN A 39 -10.21 32.88 -5.65
N GLY A 40 -9.21 33.76 -5.55
CA GLY A 40 -9.20 34.90 -4.62
C GLY A 40 -8.47 34.65 -3.30
N PHE A 41 -7.93 33.45 -3.05
CA PHE A 41 -7.20 33.19 -1.81
C PHE A 41 -5.85 33.92 -1.77
N SER A 42 -5.49 34.45 -0.61
CA SER A 42 -4.17 35.06 -0.37
C SER A 42 -3.06 34.00 -0.31
N TRP A 43 -1.81 34.41 -0.59
CA TRP A 43 -0.65 33.50 -0.45
C TRP A 43 -0.51 32.93 0.96
N LYS A 44 -0.87 33.72 1.98
CA LYS A 44 -0.84 33.29 3.39
C LYS A 44 -1.88 32.20 3.68
N GLU A 45 -3.08 32.30 3.10
CA GLU A 45 -4.13 31.29 3.20
C GLU A 45 -3.73 30.01 2.46
N LEU A 46 -3.19 30.13 1.25
CA LEU A 46 -2.69 28.99 0.48
C LEU A 46 -1.58 28.26 1.24
N GLY A 47 -0.63 28.99 1.85
CA GLY A 47 0.38 28.40 2.73
C GLY A 47 -0.24 27.64 3.91
N LYS A 48 -1.26 28.18 4.57
CA LYS A 48 -1.99 27.48 5.64
C LYS A 48 -2.72 26.24 5.15
N MET A 49 -3.29 26.25 3.93
CA MET A 49 -3.94 25.09 3.32
C MET A 49 -2.94 23.98 3.04
N ILE A 50 -1.78 24.31 2.46
CA ILE A 50 -0.66 23.40 2.21
C ILE A 50 -0.21 22.76 3.53
N CYS A 51 0.11 23.57 4.54
CA CYS A 51 0.53 23.05 5.86
C CYS A 51 -0.55 22.18 6.51
N SER A 52 -1.82 22.55 6.40
CA SER A 52 -2.93 21.74 6.90
C SER A 52 -3.02 20.39 6.19
N GLY A 53 -2.81 20.36 4.87
CA GLY A 53 -2.76 19.13 4.09
C GLY A 53 -1.64 18.22 4.53
N VAL A 54 -0.40 18.73 4.65
CA VAL A 54 0.77 17.96 5.13
C VAL A 54 0.53 17.42 6.55
N LYS A 55 -0.10 18.20 7.42
CA LYS A 55 -0.41 17.83 8.79
C LYS A 55 -1.30 16.58 8.89
N THR A 56 -2.18 16.34 7.92
CA THR A 56 -3.02 15.14 7.88
C THR A 56 -2.20 13.85 7.67
N SER A 57 -1.02 13.93 7.07
CA SER A 57 -0.15 12.79 6.79
C SER A 57 1.01 12.64 7.77
N THR A 58 1.08 13.45 8.83
CA THR A 58 2.18 13.43 9.82
C THR A 58 2.35 12.04 10.45
N SER A 59 1.25 11.32 10.73
CA SER A 59 1.30 9.98 11.31
C SER A 59 2.01 8.97 10.41
N VAL A 60 1.86 9.08 9.10
CA VAL A 60 2.51 8.24 8.09
C VAL A 60 3.96 8.67 7.90
N LEU A 61 4.22 9.98 7.82
CA LEU A 61 5.58 10.52 7.70
C LEU A 61 6.49 10.11 8.86
N LEU A 62 5.95 9.97 10.08
CA LEU A 62 6.69 9.50 11.25
C LEU A 62 7.00 7.99 11.21
N VAL A 63 6.32 7.22 10.39
CA VAL A 63 6.60 5.77 10.24
C VAL A 63 7.77 5.53 9.28
N PHE A 64 8.00 6.39 8.29
CA PHE A 64 9.06 6.19 7.30
C PHE A 64 10.47 6.05 7.88
N PRO A 65 10.93 6.91 8.82
CA PRO A 65 12.22 6.69 9.47
C PRO A 65 12.29 5.33 10.17
N LEU A 66 11.23 4.91 10.85
CA LEU A 66 11.17 3.59 11.51
C LEU A 66 11.28 2.43 10.51
N ILE A 67 10.60 2.52 9.36
CA ILE A 67 10.71 1.52 8.29
C ILE A 67 12.15 1.45 7.77
N GLY A 68 12.75 2.61 7.47
CA GLY A 68 14.11 2.68 6.98
C GLY A 68 15.12 2.07 7.96
N ILE A 69 15.05 2.43 9.23
CA ILE A 69 15.90 1.91 10.30
C ILE A 69 15.66 0.40 10.50
N LEU A 70 14.40 -0.04 10.58
CA LEU A 70 14.04 -1.45 10.74
C LEU A 70 14.66 -2.32 9.65
N THR A 71 14.46 -1.93 8.39
CA THR A 71 14.94 -2.71 7.24
C THR A 71 16.46 -2.71 7.15
N ALA A 72 17.15 -1.63 7.55
CA ALA A 72 18.60 -1.60 7.63
C ALA A 72 19.15 -2.54 8.70
N PHE A 73 18.57 -2.51 9.91
CA PHE A 73 19.04 -3.38 10.99
C PHE A 73 18.68 -4.85 10.80
N TRP A 74 17.57 -5.18 10.17
CA TRP A 74 17.25 -6.56 9.82
C TRP A 74 18.26 -7.15 8.82
N ARG A 75 18.84 -6.32 7.97
CA ARG A 75 19.96 -6.70 7.10
C ARG A 75 21.25 -6.84 7.88
N ALA A 76 21.60 -5.80 8.66
CA ALA A 76 22.85 -5.72 9.41
C ALA A 76 22.99 -6.81 10.48
N CYS A 77 21.94 -7.13 11.23
CA CYS A 77 21.98 -8.16 12.28
C CYS A 77 21.82 -9.59 11.77
N GLY A 78 21.54 -9.77 10.45
CA GLY A 78 21.37 -11.10 9.85
C GLY A 78 19.96 -11.66 9.90
N THR A 79 18.95 -10.90 10.39
CA THR A 79 17.55 -11.36 10.42
C THR A 79 17.04 -11.71 9.02
N LEU A 80 17.20 -10.81 8.03
CA LEU A 80 16.79 -11.09 6.66
C LEU A 80 17.60 -12.22 6.00
N PRO A 81 18.95 -12.22 6.03
CA PRO A 81 19.74 -13.34 5.50
C PRO A 81 19.33 -14.68 6.07
N PHE A 82 19.16 -14.80 7.37
CA PHE A 82 18.76 -16.06 8.01
C PHE A 82 17.36 -16.51 7.56
N ILE A 83 16.38 -15.62 7.54
CA ILE A 83 15.01 -15.94 7.09
C ILE A 83 15.01 -16.34 5.61
N ILE A 84 15.81 -15.66 4.76
CA ILE A 84 15.94 -15.98 3.34
C ILE A 84 16.48 -17.41 3.18
N CYS A 85 17.57 -17.77 3.86
CA CYS A 85 18.15 -19.11 3.79
C CYS A 85 17.14 -20.19 4.21
N CYS A 86 16.48 -20.02 5.37
CA CYS A 86 15.47 -20.97 5.84
C CYS A 86 14.27 -21.06 4.88
N ALA A 87 13.85 -19.94 4.29
CA ALA A 87 12.70 -19.90 3.40
C ALA A 87 13.01 -20.60 2.06
N VAL A 88 14.20 -20.38 1.51
CA VAL A 88 14.63 -21.01 0.25
C VAL A 88 14.76 -22.54 0.39
N ASP A 89 15.17 -23.03 1.57
CA ASP A 89 15.21 -24.48 1.84
C ASP A 89 13.81 -25.11 1.97
N LEU A 90 12.81 -24.32 2.41
CA LEU A 90 11.47 -24.80 2.73
C LEU A 90 10.44 -24.55 1.60
N ILE A 91 10.53 -23.43 0.90
CA ILE A 91 9.51 -22.95 -0.04
C ILE A 91 9.96 -23.22 -1.47
N ARG A 92 9.12 -23.90 -2.24
CA ARG A 92 9.35 -24.07 -3.68
C ARG A 92 9.10 -22.76 -4.42
N PRO A 93 9.93 -22.37 -5.41
CA PRO A 93 9.77 -21.13 -6.17
C PRO A 93 8.39 -20.99 -6.81
N GLU A 94 7.80 -22.10 -7.28
CA GLU A 94 6.52 -22.11 -7.98
C GLU A 94 5.34 -21.62 -7.12
N ILE A 95 5.39 -21.84 -5.81
CA ILE A 95 4.32 -21.45 -4.87
C ILE A 95 4.60 -20.14 -4.15
N LEU A 96 5.81 -19.59 -4.27
CA LEU A 96 6.24 -18.43 -3.47
C LEU A 96 5.39 -17.19 -3.75
N LEU A 97 4.98 -16.96 -5.00
CA LEU A 97 4.14 -15.81 -5.35
C LEU A 97 2.75 -15.91 -4.70
N LEU A 98 2.15 -17.10 -4.71
CA LEU A 98 0.91 -17.38 -3.99
C LEU A 98 1.09 -17.22 -2.47
N MET A 99 2.18 -17.75 -1.92
CA MET A 99 2.50 -17.62 -0.49
C MET A 99 2.70 -16.15 -0.09
N THR A 100 3.35 -15.35 -0.94
CA THR A 100 3.49 -13.89 -0.73
C THR A 100 2.12 -13.23 -0.58
N PHE A 101 1.17 -13.55 -1.45
CA PHE A 101 -0.19 -13.03 -1.34
C PHE A 101 -0.87 -13.50 -0.06
N LEU A 102 -0.90 -14.81 0.22
CA LEU A 102 -1.62 -15.40 1.37
C LEU A 102 -1.07 -14.94 2.72
N LEU A 103 0.26 -14.94 2.89
CA LEU A 103 0.90 -14.51 4.14
C LEU A 103 0.63 -13.02 4.43
N ASN A 104 0.69 -12.18 3.40
CA ASN A 104 0.35 -10.76 3.56
C ASN A 104 -1.14 -10.57 3.84
N CYS A 105 -2.06 -11.36 3.27
CA CYS A 105 -3.48 -11.36 3.63
C CYS A 105 -3.66 -11.67 5.13
N GLY A 106 -3.07 -12.77 5.60
CA GLY A 106 -3.21 -13.22 6.98
C GLY A 106 -2.67 -12.21 8.00
N VAL A 107 -1.43 -11.73 7.79
CA VAL A 107 -0.81 -10.76 8.69
C VAL A 107 -1.55 -9.41 8.66
N SER A 108 -1.98 -8.95 7.48
CA SER A 108 -2.73 -7.69 7.36
C SER A 108 -4.10 -7.77 8.04
N MET A 109 -4.81 -8.90 7.97
CA MET A 109 -6.06 -9.10 8.72
C MET A 109 -5.86 -8.98 10.24
N LEU A 110 -4.73 -9.50 10.75
CA LEU A 110 -4.42 -9.46 12.18
C LEU A 110 -4.00 -8.06 12.63
N THR A 111 -3.18 -7.38 11.84
CA THR A 111 -2.62 -6.06 12.19
C THR A 111 -3.54 -4.90 11.87
N GLY A 112 -4.45 -5.06 10.89
CA GLY A 112 -5.34 -4.02 10.39
C GLY A 112 -4.63 -2.84 9.73
N THR A 113 -3.44 -3.06 9.15
CA THR A 113 -2.67 -1.98 8.53
C THR A 113 -1.85 -2.47 7.33
N ALA A 114 -2.10 -1.87 6.16
CA ALA A 114 -1.34 -2.16 4.95
C ALA A 114 0.14 -1.78 5.10
N PHE A 115 0.44 -0.63 5.68
CA PHE A 115 1.83 -0.14 5.85
C PHE A 115 2.64 -0.99 6.81
N GLY A 116 2.05 -1.38 7.96
CA GLY A 116 2.70 -2.24 8.94
C GLY A 116 2.99 -3.63 8.37
N THR A 117 2.04 -4.21 7.64
CA THR A 117 2.21 -5.52 7.01
C THR A 117 3.26 -5.48 5.91
N ALA A 118 3.27 -4.44 5.06
CA ALA A 118 4.31 -4.27 4.03
C ALA A 118 5.70 -4.19 4.65
N ALA A 119 5.86 -3.42 5.75
CA ALA A 119 7.14 -3.26 6.43
C ALA A 119 7.63 -4.53 7.17
N THR A 120 6.74 -5.48 7.43
CA THR A 120 7.04 -6.73 8.14
C THR A 120 7.00 -7.92 7.18
N MET A 121 5.85 -8.56 7.03
CA MET A 121 5.69 -9.74 6.19
C MET A 121 5.99 -9.43 4.71
N GLY A 122 5.59 -8.26 4.21
CA GLY A 122 5.90 -7.83 2.85
C GLY A 122 7.40 -7.79 2.58
N THR A 123 8.18 -7.20 3.47
CA THR A 123 9.66 -7.14 3.35
C THR A 123 10.26 -8.54 3.35
N ILE A 124 9.80 -9.45 4.22
CA ILE A 124 10.26 -10.84 4.26
C ILE A 124 9.97 -11.53 2.92
N CYS A 125 8.70 -11.57 2.51
CA CYS A 125 8.29 -12.30 1.30
C CYS A 125 8.99 -11.78 0.03
N VAL A 126 9.08 -10.45 -0.12
CA VAL A 126 9.72 -9.86 -1.31
C VAL A 126 11.22 -10.09 -1.30
N SER A 127 11.90 -9.99 -0.14
CA SER A 127 13.33 -10.28 -0.04
C SER A 127 13.65 -11.74 -0.36
N VAL A 128 12.86 -12.69 0.18
CA VAL A 128 12.96 -14.12 -0.16
C VAL A 128 12.78 -14.35 -1.66
N GLY A 129 11.73 -13.76 -2.24
CA GLY A 129 11.43 -13.92 -3.65
C GLY A 129 12.54 -13.38 -4.58
N ILE A 130 13.08 -12.20 -4.26
CA ILE A 130 14.21 -11.62 -5.02
C ILE A 130 15.43 -12.55 -4.92
N SER A 131 15.73 -13.08 -3.74
CA SER A 131 16.85 -14.01 -3.53
C SER A 131 16.68 -15.34 -4.27
N MET A 132 15.43 -15.73 -4.54
CA MET A 132 15.10 -16.90 -5.39
C MET A 132 15.04 -16.55 -6.89
N GLY A 133 15.43 -15.34 -7.30
CA GLY A 133 15.44 -14.89 -8.69
C GLY A 133 14.06 -14.55 -9.27
N MET A 134 13.05 -14.34 -8.43
CA MET A 134 11.72 -13.92 -8.91
C MET A 134 11.69 -12.43 -9.25
N ASP A 135 10.85 -12.07 -10.22
CA ASP A 135 10.64 -10.69 -10.64
C ASP A 135 10.04 -9.82 -9.50
N PRO A 136 10.75 -8.77 -9.05
CA PRO A 136 10.26 -7.86 -8.01
C PRO A 136 8.92 -7.18 -8.36
N VAL A 137 8.59 -7.05 -9.65
CA VAL A 137 7.30 -6.50 -10.12
C VAL A 137 6.15 -7.40 -9.70
N LEU A 138 6.28 -8.72 -9.92
CA LEU A 138 5.25 -9.70 -9.55
C LEU A 138 5.11 -9.83 -8.03
N LEU A 139 6.24 -9.88 -7.32
CA LEU A 139 6.27 -9.96 -5.86
C LEU A 139 5.62 -8.72 -5.23
N GLY A 140 5.93 -7.52 -5.73
CA GLY A 140 5.30 -6.27 -5.29
C GLY A 140 3.80 -6.26 -5.50
N GLY A 141 3.32 -6.77 -6.64
CA GLY A 141 1.89 -6.89 -6.94
C GLY A 141 1.15 -7.86 -6.02
N ALA A 142 1.72 -9.04 -5.79
CA ALA A 142 1.16 -10.04 -4.89
C ALA A 142 1.12 -9.54 -3.43
N MET A 143 2.21 -8.92 -2.97
CA MET A 143 2.29 -8.29 -1.65
C MET A 143 1.24 -7.18 -1.51
N LEU A 144 1.14 -6.27 -2.48
CA LEU A 144 0.19 -5.16 -2.46
C LEU A 144 -1.27 -5.67 -2.41
N SER A 145 -1.59 -6.70 -3.17
CA SER A 145 -2.90 -7.38 -3.10
C SER A 145 -3.19 -7.94 -1.71
N GLY A 146 -2.20 -8.60 -1.10
CA GLY A 146 -2.35 -9.23 0.21
C GLY A 146 -2.55 -8.21 1.33
N VAL A 147 -1.76 -7.14 1.37
CA VAL A 147 -1.87 -6.13 2.42
C VAL A 147 -3.21 -5.40 2.38
N TYR A 148 -3.77 -5.16 1.18
CA TYR A 148 -5.06 -4.49 1.04
C TYR A 148 -6.26 -5.42 1.22
N PHE A 149 -6.12 -6.71 0.96
CA PHE A 149 -7.13 -7.69 1.38
C PHE A 149 -7.34 -7.63 2.89
N GLY A 150 -6.26 -7.69 3.66
CA GLY A 150 -6.33 -7.67 5.11
C GLY A 150 -6.73 -6.30 5.67
N ASP A 151 -6.18 -5.21 5.16
CA ASP A 151 -6.56 -3.85 5.58
C ASP A 151 -8.06 -3.62 5.42
N ARG A 152 -8.66 -4.08 4.33
CA ARG A 152 -10.09 -4.01 4.09
C ARG A 152 -10.90 -4.89 5.05
N CYS A 153 -10.47 -6.13 5.32
CA CYS A 153 -11.26 -7.14 6.03
C CYS A 153 -10.94 -7.23 7.54
N SER A 154 -10.20 -6.30 8.11
CA SER A 154 -9.81 -6.31 9.53
C SER A 154 -10.71 -5.41 10.39
N PRO A 155 -11.18 -5.87 11.56
CA PRO A 155 -11.96 -5.05 12.49
C PRO A 155 -11.14 -3.95 13.17
N VAL A 156 -9.82 -3.98 13.06
CA VAL A 156 -8.92 -2.98 13.62
C VAL A 156 -8.33 -2.06 12.54
N SER A 157 -8.76 -2.21 11.30
CA SER A 157 -8.32 -1.36 10.20
C SER A 157 -8.92 0.04 10.30
N THR A 158 -8.07 1.03 10.07
CA THR A 158 -8.50 2.44 10.05
C THR A 158 -9.38 2.78 8.85
N SER A 159 -9.21 2.11 7.72
CA SER A 159 -10.05 2.30 6.53
C SER A 159 -11.45 1.71 6.74
N ALA A 160 -11.54 0.47 7.26
CA ALA A 160 -12.81 -0.17 7.56
C ALA A 160 -13.59 0.54 8.67
N LEU A 161 -12.90 1.01 9.72
CA LEU A 161 -13.51 1.85 10.76
C LEU A 161 -14.04 3.16 10.19
N LEU A 162 -13.26 3.84 9.35
CA LEU A 162 -13.68 5.09 8.71
C LEU A 162 -14.94 4.89 7.85
N VAL A 163 -14.99 3.82 7.04
CA VAL A 163 -16.17 3.52 6.23
C VAL A 163 -17.38 3.26 7.12
N SER A 164 -17.23 2.47 8.20
CA SER A 164 -18.35 2.18 9.12
C SER A 164 -18.87 3.44 9.82
N GLU A 165 -17.98 4.38 10.21
CA GLU A 165 -18.36 5.67 10.77
C GLU A 165 -19.09 6.57 9.76
N LEU A 166 -18.56 6.69 8.54
CA LEU A 166 -19.14 7.54 7.49
C LEU A 166 -20.52 7.05 7.02
N THR A 167 -20.74 5.74 7.06
CA THR A 167 -22.01 5.12 6.64
C THR A 167 -22.94 4.80 7.80
N GLU A 168 -22.50 5.04 9.03
CA GLU A 168 -23.24 4.73 10.27
C GLU A 168 -23.64 3.25 10.36
N THR A 169 -22.72 2.33 10.02
CA THR A 169 -22.93 0.89 9.99
C THR A 169 -22.07 0.15 11.01
N ASN A 170 -22.43 -1.11 11.33
CA ASN A 170 -21.64 -1.92 12.24
C ASN A 170 -20.46 -2.57 11.52
N ILE A 171 -19.24 -2.34 12.02
CA ILE A 171 -18.01 -2.86 11.41
C ILE A 171 -17.98 -4.39 11.33
N TYR A 172 -18.48 -5.10 12.35
CA TYR A 172 -18.44 -6.57 12.35
C TYR A 172 -19.39 -7.18 11.31
N ASP A 173 -20.54 -6.55 11.08
CA ASP A 173 -21.47 -6.97 10.02
C ASP A 173 -20.93 -6.61 8.64
N ASN A 174 -20.28 -5.46 8.51
CA ASN A 174 -19.55 -5.08 7.30
C ASN A 174 -18.48 -6.13 6.97
N ILE A 175 -17.66 -6.56 7.93
CA ILE A 175 -16.59 -7.56 7.71
C ILE A 175 -17.17 -8.89 7.23
N LYS A 176 -18.27 -9.39 7.83
CA LYS A 176 -18.93 -10.61 7.36
C LYS A 176 -19.36 -10.50 5.90
N ARG A 177 -19.90 -9.34 5.50
CA ARG A 177 -20.32 -9.06 4.11
C ARG A 177 -19.10 -8.88 3.19
N MET A 178 -18.05 -8.19 3.65
CA MET A 178 -16.79 -8.01 2.93
C MET A 178 -16.12 -9.35 2.62
N LEU A 179 -16.06 -10.27 3.57
CA LEU A 179 -15.51 -11.62 3.35
C LEU A 179 -16.34 -12.40 2.31
N LYS A 180 -17.67 -12.30 2.35
CA LYS A 180 -18.54 -12.94 1.33
C LYS A 180 -18.30 -12.37 -0.07
N THR A 181 -18.16 -11.05 -0.20
CA THR A 181 -17.92 -10.40 -1.50
C THR A 181 -16.48 -10.61 -1.99
N ALA A 182 -15.52 -10.82 -1.08
CA ALA A 182 -14.13 -11.07 -1.41
C ALA A 182 -13.83 -12.52 -1.81
N LEU A 183 -14.68 -13.50 -1.49
CA LEU A 183 -14.38 -14.92 -1.66
C LEU A 183 -14.02 -15.26 -3.12
N VAL A 184 -14.84 -14.87 -4.08
CA VAL A 184 -14.58 -15.14 -5.50
C VAL A 184 -13.35 -14.37 -6.00
N PRO A 185 -13.20 -13.04 -5.77
CA PRO A 185 -11.98 -12.32 -6.11
C PRO A 185 -10.71 -12.89 -5.47
N PHE A 186 -10.80 -13.34 -4.23
CA PHE A 186 -9.68 -13.96 -3.51
C PHE A 186 -9.24 -15.26 -4.17
N LEU A 187 -10.17 -16.18 -4.46
CA LEU A 187 -9.87 -17.45 -5.12
C LEU A 187 -9.33 -17.24 -6.54
N LEU A 188 -9.88 -16.28 -7.30
CA LEU A 188 -9.35 -15.92 -8.62
C LEU A 188 -7.91 -15.37 -8.51
N SER A 189 -7.65 -14.51 -7.53
CA SER A 189 -6.30 -13.98 -7.29
C SER A 189 -5.32 -15.08 -6.88
N CYS A 190 -5.74 -16.04 -6.05
CA CYS A 190 -4.95 -17.22 -5.72
C CYS A 190 -4.59 -18.02 -6.99
N GLY A 191 -5.58 -18.24 -7.87
CA GLY A 191 -5.35 -18.94 -9.13
C GLY A 191 -4.37 -18.21 -10.06
N VAL A 192 -4.51 -16.88 -10.17
CA VAL A 192 -3.60 -16.06 -10.97
C VAL A 192 -2.17 -16.11 -10.41
N TYR A 193 -1.98 -15.94 -9.09
CA TYR A 193 -0.65 -15.97 -8.48
C TYR A 193 -0.03 -17.37 -8.50
N ALA A 194 -0.83 -18.43 -8.37
CA ALA A 194 -0.35 -19.79 -8.56
C ALA A 194 0.12 -20.04 -10.00
N ALA A 195 -0.69 -19.64 -10.99
CA ALA A 195 -0.33 -19.77 -12.40
C ALA A 195 0.93 -18.97 -12.77
N LEU A 196 1.02 -17.70 -12.33
CA LEU A 196 2.20 -16.85 -12.57
C LEU A 196 3.44 -17.41 -11.89
N GLY A 197 3.32 -17.97 -10.69
CA GLY A 197 4.41 -18.64 -9.99
C GLY A 197 4.96 -19.85 -10.75
N MET A 198 4.07 -20.69 -11.33
CA MET A 198 4.49 -21.83 -12.13
C MET A 198 5.20 -21.45 -13.44
N VAL A 199 4.76 -20.37 -14.09
CA VAL A 199 5.32 -19.96 -15.40
C VAL A 199 6.63 -19.16 -15.24
N LYS A 200 6.76 -18.41 -14.16
CA LYS A 200 7.89 -17.48 -13.92
C LYS A 200 8.64 -17.83 -12.64
N SER A 201 8.75 -19.11 -12.31
CA SER A 201 9.55 -19.55 -11.18
C SER A 201 11.02 -19.21 -11.37
N GLY A 202 11.64 -18.64 -10.34
CA GLY A 202 13.08 -18.40 -10.29
C GLY A 202 13.85 -19.71 -10.17
N SER A 203 15.07 -19.72 -10.64
CA SER A 203 16.01 -20.84 -10.49
C SER A 203 16.84 -20.65 -9.21
N GLY A 204 16.23 -20.76 -8.04
CA GLY A 204 16.95 -20.58 -6.77
C GLY A 204 17.86 -21.75 -6.45
N ALA A 205 19.18 -21.53 -6.44
CA ALA A 205 20.15 -22.47 -5.89
C ALA A 205 20.19 -22.35 -4.36
N ALA A 206 19.37 -23.15 -3.67
CA ALA A 206 19.20 -23.08 -2.20
C ALA A 206 20.54 -23.21 -1.44
N GLY A 207 21.42 -24.14 -1.87
CA GLY A 207 22.69 -24.39 -1.19
C GLY A 207 23.74 -23.27 -1.27
N GLU A 208 23.65 -22.39 -2.26
CA GLU A 208 24.62 -21.31 -2.47
C GLU A 208 24.41 -20.12 -1.51
N LEU A 209 23.16 -19.86 -1.08
CA LEU A 209 22.86 -18.71 -0.23
C LEU A 209 23.42 -18.83 1.19
N TRP A 210 23.43 -20.03 1.78
CA TRP A 210 24.07 -20.26 3.07
C TRP A 210 25.57 -19.97 3.03
N SER A 211 26.26 -20.44 1.97
CA SER A 211 27.69 -20.18 1.78
C SER A 211 27.96 -18.71 1.46
N LEU A 212 27.10 -18.08 0.65
CA LEU A 212 27.22 -16.67 0.27
C LEU A 212 27.09 -15.75 1.48
N TYR A 213 25.99 -15.87 2.23
CA TYR A 213 25.79 -15.05 3.42
C TYR A 213 26.75 -15.41 4.56
N GLY A 214 27.22 -16.68 4.60
CA GLY A 214 28.23 -17.14 5.54
C GLY A 214 29.59 -16.47 5.39
N ARG A 215 29.91 -15.89 4.21
CA ARG A 215 31.12 -15.08 4.00
C ARG A 215 31.08 -13.76 4.75
N GLU A 216 29.89 -13.17 4.88
CA GLU A 216 29.70 -11.86 5.50
C GLU A 216 29.37 -11.97 7.00
N MET A 217 28.65 -13.02 7.40
CA MET A 217 28.18 -13.18 8.77
C MET A 217 27.87 -14.63 9.15
N THR A 218 28.17 -14.98 10.39
CA THR A 218 27.74 -16.27 10.96
C THR A 218 26.25 -16.24 11.23
N LEU A 219 25.47 -17.05 10.47
CA LEU A 219 24.03 -17.10 10.63
C LEU A 219 23.65 -17.98 11.83
N HIS A 220 22.79 -17.47 12.71
CA HIS A 220 22.33 -18.15 13.90
C HIS A 220 20.81 -17.96 14.07
N TRP A 221 20.09 -18.95 14.61
CA TRP A 221 18.63 -18.91 14.80
C TRP A 221 18.14 -17.71 15.64
N VAL A 222 18.94 -17.20 16.57
CA VAL A 222 18.63 -16.01 17.37
C VAL A 222 18.40 -14.77 16.52
N MET A 223 18.94 -14.74 15.29
CA MET A 223 18.74 -13.64 14.35
C MET A 223 17.26 -13.50 13.87
N CYS A 224 16.45 -14.56 14.04
CA CYS A 224 15.00 -14.45 13.82
C CYS A 224 14.27 -13.60 14.86
N LEU A 225 14.86 -13.37 16.04
CA LEU A 225 14.19 -12.73 17.17
C LEU A 225 13.53 -11.39 16.82
N PRO A 226 14.16 -10.44 16.09
CA PRO A 226 13.50 -9.17 15.73
C PRO A 226 12.25 -9.36 14.88
N ALA A 227 12.26 -10.31 13.94
CA ALA A 227 11.11 -10.59 13.08
C ALA A 227 10.01 -11.33 13.86
N VAL A 228 10.36 -12.28 14.72
CA VAL A 228 9.39 -12.98 15.58
C VAL A 228 8.72 -12.00 16.55
N LEU A 229 9.49 -11.10 17.18
CA LEU A 229 8.95 -10.10 18.11
C LEU A 229 7.93 -9.19 17.44
N ILE A 230 8.23 -8.65 16.24
CA ILE A 230 7.29 -7.75 15.57
C ILE A 230 6.01 -8.50 15.14
N LEU A 231 6.11 -9.76 14.72
CA LEU A 231 4.95 -10.59 14.38
C LEU A 231 4.09 -10.88 15.63
N ILE A 232 4.70 -11.29 16.74
CA ILE A 232 3.99 -11.54 18.01
C ILE A 232 3.29 -10.27 18.48
N LEU A 233 3.99 -9.13 18.51
CA LEU A 233 3.41 -7.85 18.91
C LEU A 233 2.28 -7.39 17.99
N SER A 234 2.37 -7.72 16.69
CA SER A 234 1.31 -7.45 15.73
C SER A 234 0.06 -8.31 16.01
N VAL A 235 0.23 -9.59 16.30
CA VAL A 235 -0.88 -10.50 16.72
C VAL A 235 -1.51 -10.02 18.02
N LEU A 236 -0.70 -9.54 18.97
CA LEU A 236 -1.17 -8.94 20.23
C LEU A 236 -1.78 -7.54 20.05
N ARG A 237 -1.94 -7.06 18.80
CA ARG A 237 -2.54 -5.76 18.46
C ARG A 237 -1.82 -4.56 19.09
N VAL A 238 -0.53 -4.68 19.35
CA VAL A 238 0.31 -3.55 19.79
C VAL A 238 0.46 -2.57 18.63
N ASN A 239 0.46 -1.28 18.94
CA ASN A 239 0.65 -0.23 17.93
C ASN A 239 1.89 -0.50 17.08
N VAL A 240 1.74 -0.46 15.75
CA VAL A 240 2.78 -0.80 14.76
C VAL A 240 4.09 -0.05 15.01
N LYS A 241 4.02 1.25 15.35
CA LYS A 241 5.23 2.04 15.67
C LYS A 241 5.99 1.48 16.88
N LYS A 242 5.26 1.06 17.93
CA LYS A 242 5.87 0.43 19.13
C LYS A 242 6.45 -0.94 18.79
N ALA A 243 5.74 -1.76 17.99
CA ALA A 243 6.24 -3.05 17.56
C ALA A 243 7.52 -2.92 16.72
N MET A 244 7.57 -1.95 15.79
CA MET A 244 8.77 -1.62 15.02
C MET A 244 9.93 -1.20 15.93
N LEU A 245 9.69 -0.30 16.91
CA LEU A 245 10.72 0.14 17.83
C LEU A 245 11.31 -1.02 18.65
N VAL A 246 10.48 -1.92 19.17
CA VAL A 246 10.94 -3.11 19.91
C VAL A 246 11.79 -4.01 19.01
N SER A 247 11.35 -4.25 17.76
CA SER A 247 12.10 -5.04 16.78
C SER A 247 13.44 -4.38 16.41
N ILE A 248 13.46 -3.05 16.23
CA ILE A 248 14.70 -2.29 15.98
C ILE A 248 15.66 -2.43 17.17
N LEU A 249 15.19 -2.24 18.40
CA LEU A 249 16.02 -2.39 19.59
C LEU A 249 16.59 -3.81 19.71
N ALA A 250 15.80 -4.84 19.48
CA ALA A 250 16.28 -6.22 19.44
C ALA A 250 17.36 -6.42 18.37
N ALA A 251 17.15 -5.89 17.16
CA ALA A 251 18.12 -5.98 16.07
C ALA A 251 19.41 -5.23 16.38
N VAL A 252 19.33 -4.06 17.00
CA VAL A 252 20.54 -3.29 17.46
C VAL A 252 21.30 -4.07 18.51
N VAL A 253 20.62 -4.69 19.48
CA VAL A 253 21.27 -5.55 20.49
C VAL A 253 22.02 -6.70 19.81
N LEU A 254 21.42 -7.37 18.81
CA LEU A 254 22.09 -8.40 18.05
C LEU A 254 23.27 -7.88 17.24
N CYS A 255 23.18 -6.67 16.67
CA CYS A 255 24.30 -6.03 16.00
C CYS A 255 25.50 -5.80 16.95
N ILE A 256 25.25 -5.40 18.20
CA ILE A 256 26.31 -5.17 19.19
C ILE A 256 26.91 -6.50 19.66
N PHE A 257 26.07 -7.46 20.08
CA PHE A 257 26.55 -8.67 20.75
C PHE A 257 26.99 -9.80 19.79
N LEU A 258 26.33 -9.96 18.62
CA LEU A 258 26.64 -11.02 17.67
C LEU A 258 27.54 -10.54 16.52
N ARG A 259 27.38 -9.28 16.10
CA ARG A 259 28.13 -8.71 14.98
C ARG A 259 29.28 -7.81 15.42
N HIS A 260 29.38 -7.50 16.72
CA HIS A 260 30.40 -6.63 17.32
C HIS A 260 30.55 -5.29 16.59
N LEU A 261 29.42 -4.72 16.11
CA LEU A 261 29.41 -3.45 15.40
C LEU A 261 29.64 -2.30 16.40
N ASP A 262 30.52 -1.37 16.04
CA ASP A 262 30.76 -0.15 16.79
C ASP A 262 29.59 0.85 16.66
N VAL A 263 29.51 1.79 17.60
CA VAL A 263 28.42 2.78 17.66
C VAL A 263 28.35 3.63 16.39
N MET A 264 29.48 3.96 15.77
CA MET A 264 29.53 4.76 14.56
C MET A 264 28.91 4.01 13.38
N THR A 265 29.22 2.72 13.23
CA THR A 265 28.62 1.84 12.21
C THR A 265 27.12 1.67 12.43
N ILE A 266 26.65 1.55 13.68
CA ILE A 266 25.22 1.49 14.01
C ILE A 266 24.53 2.79 13.58
N LEU A 267 25.06 3.97 13.91
CA LEU A 267 24.51 5.25 13.50
C LEU A 267 24.50 5.42 11.97
N ARG A 268 25.61 5.04 11.33
CA ARG A 268 25.71 5.06 9.86
C ARG A 268 24.67 4.15 9.22
N THR A 269 24.49 2.94 9.72
CA THR A 269 23.48 1.98 9.24
C THR A 269 22.06 2.51 9.42
N ALA A 270 21.75 3.16 10.55
CA ALA A 270 20.44 3.76 10.79
C ALA A 270 20.11 4.84 9.75
N ILE A 271 21.08 5.68 9.36
CA ILE A 271 20.89 6.83 8.48
C ILE A 271 21.02 6.42 7.00
N LEU A 272 22.17 5.83 6.64
CA LEU A 272 22.52 5.53 5.23
C LEU A 272 22.05 4.15 4.76
N GLY A 273 21.75 3.23 5.69
CA GLY A 273 21.43 1.85 5.41
C GLY A 273 22.61 0.89 5.57
N TYR A 274 22.32 -0.38 5.46
CA TYR A 274 23.32 -1.46 5.50
C TYR A 274 24.12 -1.51 4.20
N THR A 275 25.42 -1.69 4.33
CA THR A 275 26.35 -1.96 3.22
C THR A 275 27.19 -3.16 3.58
N ALA A 276 27.14 -4.24 2.77
CA ALA A 276 27.96 -5.41 2.91
C ALA A 276 29.38 -5.16 2.40
N SER A 277 30.36 -5.92 2.94
CA SER A 277 31.74 -5.88 2.48
C SER A 277 31.94 -6.71 1.22
N ASP A 278 31.21 -7.82 1.11
CA ASP A 278 31.18 -8.66 -0.09
C ASP A 278 30.25 -8.06 -1.16
N ALA A 279 30.71 -7.96 -2.42
CA ALA A 279 29.97 -7.33 -3.50
C ALA A 279 28.73 -8.14 -3.92
N GLU A 280 28.77 -9.48 -3.89
CA GLU A 280 27.65 -10.35 -4.24
C GLU A 280 26.56 -10.25 -3.16
N VAL A 281 26.96 -10.30 -1.88
CA VAL A 281 26.05 -10.08 -0.74
C VAL A 281 25.48 -8.66 -0.80
N GLY A 282 26.31 -7.68 -1.14
CA GLY A 282 25.89 -6.28 -1.27
C GLY A 282 24.84 -6.07 -2.35
N ALA A 283 24.92 -6.75 -3.48
CA ALA A 283 23.92 -6.67 -4.54
C ALA A 283 22.51 -7.11 -4.05
N MET A 284 22.46 -8.04 -3.06
CA MET A 284 21.21 -8.56 -2.52
C MET A 284 20.74 -7.86 -1.23
N LEU A 285 21.68 -7.42 -0.39
CA LEU A 285 21.37 -6.95 0.96
C LEU A 285 21.60 -5.46 1.21
N ASN A 286 22.31 -4.73 0.35
CA ASN A 286 22.51 -3.29 0.57
C ASN A 286 21.20 -2.52 0.58
N GLY A 287 21.09 -1.53 1.48
CA GLY A 287 19.94 -0.63 1.53
C GLY A 287 19.29 -0.46 2.90
N GLY A 288 18.09 0.07 2.92
CA GLY A 288 17.44 0.53 4.15
C GLY A 288 17.98 1.90 4.60
N GLY A 289 17.81 2.21 5.89
CA GLY A 289 18.19 3.51 6.47
C GLY A 289 17.18 4.63 6.19
N ILE A 290 17.28 5.70 6.96
CA ILE A 290 16.34 6.84 6.85
C ILE A 290 16.36 7.44 5.43
N ILE A 291 17.52 7.51 4.79
CA ILE A 291 17.69 8.11 3.46
C ILE A 291 16.88 7.36 2.40
N SER A 292 16.76 6.03 2.51
CA SER A 292 15.95 5.24 1.55
C SER A 292 14.48 5.67 1.50
N MET A 293 13.98 6.24 2.59
CA MET A 293 12.57 6.66 2.71
C MET A 293 12.33 8.13 2.35
N VAL A 294 13.37 8.94 2.12
CA VAL A 294 13.24 10.38 1.83
C VAL A 294 12.41 10.63 0.57
N ARG A 295 12.65 9.89 -0.49
CA ARG A 295 11.89 10.03 -1.75
C ARG A 295 10.39 9.79 -1.54
N VAL A 296 10.05 8.75 -0.78
CA VAL A 296 8.64 8.41 -0.49
C VAL A 296 8.01 9.48 0.41
N ALA A 297 8.75 9.96 1.41
CA ALA A 297 8.30 11.03 2.29
C ALA A 297 8.00 12.32 1.50
N LEU A 298 8.84 12.68 0.53
CA LEU A 298 8.62 13.83 -0.37
C LEU A 298 7.35 13.65 -1.22
N ILE A 299 7.13 12.47 -1.81
CA ILE A 299 5.91 12.16 -2.56
C ILE A 299 4.68 12.37 -1.67
N VAL A 300 4.72 11.81 -0.45
CA VAL A 300 3.63 11.92 0.52
C VAL A 300 3.39 13.36 0.96
N MET A 301 4.43 14.12 1.24
CA MET A 301 4.30 15.54 1.64
C MET A 301 3.67 16.38 0.54
N ILE A 302 4.16 16.25 -0.70
CA ILE A 302 3.68 17.05 -1.82
C ILE A 302 2.22 16.69 -2.15
N SER A 303 1.89 15.40 -2.23
CA SER A 303 0.54 14.94 -2.52
C SER A 303 -0.46 15.32 -1.42
N SER A 304 -0.04 15.31 -0.16
CA SER A 304 -0.87 15.79 0.95
C SER A 304 -1.05 17.30 0.94
N ALA A 305 -0.07 18.05 0.48
CA ALA A 305 -0.12 19.52 0.42
C ALA A 305 -1.27 20.01 -0.45
N TYR A 306 -1.43 19.49 -1.67
CA TYR A 306 -2.54 19.95 -2.51
C TYR A 306 -3.90 19.33 -2.14
N SER A 307 -3.95 18.22 -1.41
CA SER A 307 -5.18 17.76 -0.77
C SER A 307 -5.78 18.82 0.17
N GLY A 308 -4.93 19.57 0.88
CA GLY A 308 -5.36 20.73 1.69
C GLY A 308 -5.96 21.87 0.86
N ILE A 309 -5.44 22.10 -0.34
CA ILE A 309 -5.99 23.09 -1.29
C ILE A 309 -7.36 22.64 -1.80
N PHE A 310 -7.50 21.38 -2.25
CA PHE A 310 -8.75 20.84 -2.79
C PHE A 310 -9.92 21.00 -1.83
N ARG A 311 -9.69 20.65 -0.54
CA ARG A 311 -10.72 20.69 0.50
C ARG A 311 -11.29 22.08 0.72
N LYS A 312 -10.47 23.13 0.58
CA LYS A 312 -10.90 24.51 0.86
C LYS A 312 -11.33 25.31 -0.36
N THR A 313 -10.89 24.93 -1.55
CA THR A 313 -11.26 25.62 -2.80
C THR A 313 -12.54 25.09 -3.43
N GLY A 314 -13.14 24.03 -2.91
CA GLY A 314 -14.34 23.43 -3.50
C GLY A 314 -14.11 22.91 -4.94
N LEU A 315 -12.85 22.64 -5.33
CA LEU A 315 -12.51 22.22 -6.70
C LEU A 315 -13.32 21.01 -7.19
N LEU A 316 -13.80 20.19 -6.25
CA LEU A 316 -14.54 18.96 -6.52
C LEU A 316 -16.06 19.13 -6.45
N ASP A 317 -16.59 20.23 -5.92
CA ASP A 317 -18.03 20.42 -5.70
C ASP A 317 -18.84 20.39 -7.00
N GLY A 318 -18.26 20.86 -8.11
CA GLY A 318 -18.88 20.80 -9.43
C GLY A 318 -19.01 19.39 -10.03
N LEU A 319 -18.43 18.38 -9.38
CA LEU A 319 -18.52 16.97 -9.80
C LEU A 319 -19.76 16.26 -9.21
N CYS A 320 -20.27 16.69 -8.06
CA CYS A 320 -21.40 16.04 -7.38
C CYS A 320 -22.62 15.86 -8.28
N GLY A 321 -23.08 16.94 -8.93
CA GLY A 321 -24.25 16.88 -9.82
C GLY A 321 -24.05 15.95 -11.03
N ARG A 322 -22.82 15.87 -11.55
CA ARG A 322 -22.50 14.95 -12.66
C ARG A 322 -22.46 13.50 -12.22
N VAL A 323 -21.97 13.22 -11.01
CA VAL A 323 -21.95 11.87 -10.42
C VAL A 323 -23.37 11.37 -10.18
N THR A 324 -24.26 12.20 -9.65
CA THR A 324 -25.68 11.85 -9.45
C THR A 324 -26.37 11.56 -10.78
N ALA A 325 -26.21 12.43 -11.78
CA ALA A 325 -26.77 12.21 -13.12
C ALA A 325 -26.21 10.95 -13.81
N LEU A 326 -24.93 10.60 -13.56
CA LEU A 326 -24.33 9.37 -14.05
C LEU A 326 -24.91 8.14 -13.35
N SER A 327 -25.16 8.23 -12.04
CA SER A 327 -25.75 7.14 -11.24
C SER A 327 -27.17 6.78 -11.73
N GLU A 328 -27.95 7.77 -12.16
CA GLU A 328 -29.27 7.55 -12.74
C GLU A 328 -29.24 6.84 -14.10
N ARG A 329 -28.21 7.12 -14.92
CA ARG A 329 -28.04 6.55 -16.26
C ARG A 329 -27.39 5.16 -16.27
N THR A 330 -26.57 4.85 -15.27
CA THR A 330 -25.80 3.60 -15.19
C THR A 330 -26.28 2.74 -14.00
N SER A 331 -25.34 2.24 -13.20
CA SER A 331 -25.65 1.62 -11.91
C SER A 331 -25.05 2.45 -10.78
N PRO A 332 -25.65 2.51 -9.59
CA PRO A 332 -25.10 3.22 -8.45
C PRO A 332 -23.65 2.79 -8.14
N TYR A 333 -23.34 1.50 -8.29
CA TYR A 333 -21.99 1.00 -8.10
C TYR A 333 -21.03 1.42 -9.22
N ALA A 334 -21.44 1.40 -10.49
CA ALA A 334 -20.60 1.82 -11.60
C ALA A 334 -20.21 3.31 -11.50
N SER A 335 -21.20 4.16 -11.13
CA SER A 335 -20.97 5.57 -10.86
C SER A 335 -20.01 5.77 -9.69
N MET A 336 -20.18 5.02 -8.61
CA MET A 336 -19.28 5.06 -7.45
C MET A 336 -17.87 4.60 -7.79
N LEU A 337 -17.72 3.54 -8.58
CA LEU A 337 -16.42 3.04 -9.02
C LEU A 337 -15.67 4.10 -9.84
N LEU A 338 -16.34 4.75 -10.78
CA LEU A 338 -15.76 5.86 -11.55
C LEU A 338 -15.39 7.04 -10.64
N THR A 339 -16.27 7.36 -9.69
CA THR A 339 -16.00 8.43 -8.70
C THR A 339 -14.80 8.08 -7.82
N ALA A 340 -14.68 6.83 -7.38
CA ALA A 340 -13.53 6.36 -6.60
C ALA A 340 -12.22 6.45 -7.39
N VAL A 341 -12.22 6.11 -8.67
CA VAL A 341 -11.05 6.29 -9.55
C VAL A 341 -10.67 7.77 -9.62
N LEU A 342 -11.61 8.65 -9.95
CA LEU A 342 -11.35 10.09 -10.04
C LEU A 342 -10.90 10.69 -8.70
N ALA A 343 -11.57 10.32 -7.62
CA ALA A 343 -11.19 10.73 -6.27
C ALA A 343 -9.79 10.25 -5.89
N SER A 344 -9.41 9.01 -6.24
CA SER A 344 -8.08 8.46 -5.97
C SER A 344 -6.97 9.19 -6.70
N LEU A 345 -7.20 9.54 -7.96
CA LEU A 345 -6.25 10.32 -8.77
C LEU A 345 -5.96 11.69 -8.16
N LEU A 346 -6.96 12.29 -7.50
CA LEU A 346 -6.90 13.63 -6.93
C LEU A 346 -6.46 13.63 -5.46
N ALA A 347 -6.96 12.66 -4.68
CA ALA A 347 -6.75 12.63 -3.23
C ALA A 347 -5.33 12.20 -2.83
N CYS A 348 -4.68 11.39 -3.64
CA CYS A 348 -3.33 10.87 -3.43
C CYS A 348 -3.16 10.08 -2.11
N ASN A 349 -4.24 9.77 -1.41
CA ASN A 349 -4.27 8.91 -0.22
C ASN A 349 -5.64 8.25 -0.05
N GLN A 350 -5.66 7.09 0.62
CA GLN A 350 -6.85 6.26 0.81
C GLN A 350 -7.95 6.97 1.62
N THR A 351 -7.59 7.58 2.74
CA THR A 351 -8.55 8.23 3.65
C THR A 351 -9.37 9.31 2.95
N LEU A 352 -8.70 10.20 2.21
CA LEU A 352 -9.39 11.26 1.48
C LEU A 352 -10.19 10.70 0.30
N THR A 353 -9.69 9.67 -0.37
CA THR A 353 -10.44 8.96 -1.43
C THR A 353 -11.77 8.42 -0.90
N ILE A 354 -11.76 7.77 0.26
CA ILE A 354 -12.96 7.25 0.92
C ILE A 354 -13.92 8.39 1.26
N ILE A 355 -13.44 9.44 1.90
CA ILE A 355 -14.26 10.60 2.31
C ILE A 355 -14.90 11.26 1.09
N LEU A 356 -14.12 11.54 0.05
CA LEU A 356 -14.63 12.20 -1.16
C LEU A 356 -15.64 11.32 -1.90
N THR A 357 -15.35 10.03 -2.04
CA THR A 357 -16.28 9.10 -2.70
C THR A 357 -17.58 8.98 -1.90
N ASN A 358 -17.50 8.92 -0.56
CA ASN A 358 -18.67 8.94 0.30
C ASN A 358 -19.49 10.22 0.08
N GLN A 359 -18.89 11.41 0.16
CA GLN A 359 -19.58 12.69 0.01
C GLN A 359 -20.26 12.85 -1.36
N LEU A 360 -19.58 12.40 -2.43
CA LEU A 360 -20.08 12.52 -3.80
C LEU A 360 -21.19 11.51 -4.12
N CYS A 361 -21.18 10.34 -3.51
CA CYS A 361 -22.09 9.24 -3.84
C CYS A 361 -23.23 9.04 -2.83
N ALA A 362 -23.10 9.51 -1.58
CA ALA A 362 -24.11 9.33 -0.54
C ALA A 362 -25.54 9.74 -0.97
N PRO A 363 -25.77 10.86 -1.69
CA PRO A 363 -27.12 11.24 -2.12
C PRO A 363 -27.80 10.25 -3.05
N SER A 364 -27.03 9.41 -3.77
CA SER A 364 -27.55 8.42 -4.70
C SER A 364 -27.76 7.01 -4.09
N GLN A 365 -27.42 6.84 -2.80
CA GLN A 365 -27.48 5.55 -2.13
C GLN A 365 -28.68 5.46 -1.18
N LYS A 366 -29.43 4.36 -1.24
CA LYS A 366 -30.64 4.15 -0.43
C LYS A 366 -30.38 3.27 0.80
N ASP A 367 -29.44 2.33 0.71
CA ASP A 367 -29.11 1.36 1.74
C ASP A 367 -27.68 1.65 2.27
N LYS A 368 -27.57 2.00 3.54
CA LYS A 368 -26.30 2.32 4.21
C LYS A 368 -25.34 1.14 4.27
N GLU A 369 -25.86 -0.07 4.49
CA GLU A 369 -25.03 -1.27 4.60
C GLU A 369 -24.49 -1.69 3.22
N GLU A 370 -25.32 -1.58 2.17
CA GLU A 370 -24.88 -1.79 0.81
C GLU A 370 -23.87 -0.73 0.38
N PHE A 371 -24.09 0.52 0.78
CA PHE A 371 -23.18 1.63 0.50
C PHE A 371 -21.82 1.43 1.15
N ALA A 372 -21.79 0.98 2.42
CA ALA A 372 -20.53 0.65 3.10
C ALA A 372 -19.73 -0.40 2.32
N ILE A 373 -20.35 -1.50 1.90
CA ILE A 373 -19.67 -2.55 1.14
C ILE A 373 -19.22 -2.06 -0.23
N ASN A 374 -19.98 -1.20 -0.87
CA ASN A 374 -19.62 -0.61 -2.16
C ASN A 374 -18.40 0.32 -2.04
N LEU A 375 -18.27 1.09 -0.95
CA LEU A 375 -17.08 1.89 -0.65
C LEU A 375 -15.85 1.02 -0.41
N GLU A 376 -16.03 -0.07 0.34
CA GLU A 376 -14.96 -1.05 0.63
C GLU A 376 -14.50 -1.79 -0.63
N ASN A 377 -15.41 -2.07 -1.56
CA ASN A 377 -15.12 -2.75 -2.82
C ASN A 377 -14.59 -1.80 -3.91
N SER A 378 -14.57 -0.49 -3.69
CA SER A 378 -14.13 0.53 -4.64
C SER A 378 -13.05 1.44 -4.06
N ALA A 379 -13.43 2.48 -3.32
CA ALA A 379 -12.53 3.55 -2.87
C ALA A 379 -11.34 3.03 -2.03
N VAL A 380 -11.57 2.04 -1.17
CA VAL A 380 -10.55 1.47 -0.28
C VAL A 380 -9.44 0.79 -1.08
N VAL A 381 -9.77 0.02 -2.11
CA VAL A 381 -8.79 -0.77 -2.88
C VAL A 381 -8.20 0.00 -4.06
N ILE A 382 -8.99 0.85 -4.73
CA ILE A 382 -8.54 1.61 -5.91
C ILE A 382 -7.48 2.65 -5.54
N ALA A 383 -7.55 3.23 -4.35
CA ALA A 383 -6.55 4.19 -3.89
C ALA A 383 -5.11 3.65 -3.95
N ALA A 384 -4.92 2.34 -3.81
CA ALA A 384 -3.62 1.69 -3.87
C ALA A 384 -3.10 1.44 -5.30
N LEU A 385 -3.95 1.59 -6.31
CA LEU A 385 -3.58 1.40 -7.72
C LEU A 385 -3.07 2.68 -8.40
N VAL A 386 -3.08 3.80 -7.68
CA VAL A 386 -2.60 5.08 -8.20
C VAL A 386 -1.12 5.25 -7.86
N PRO A 387 -0.21 5.39 -8.85
CA PRO A 387 1.25 5.38 -8.63
C PRO A 387 1.78 6.50 -7.73
N TRP A 388 1.08 7.61 -7.62
CA TRP A 388 1.43 8.74 -6.74
C TRP A 388 0.61 8.78 -5.46
N SER A 389 -0.26 7.80 -5.25
CA SER A 389 -0.99 7.65 -3.99
C SER A 389 -0.08 7.04 -2.93
N ILE A 390 -0.16 7.59 -1.72
CA ILE A 390 0.51 7.06 -0.53
C ILE A 390 0.17 5.57 -0.35
N ALA A 391 -1.07 5.21 -0.63
CA ALA A 391 -1.61 3.88 -0.45
C ALA A 391 -0.81 2.81 -1.23
N GLY A 392 -0.46 3.06 -2.47
CA GLY A 392 0.31 2.11 -3.29
C GLY A 392 1.81 2.34 -3.24
N ALA A 393 2.25 3.62 -3.33
CA ALA A 393 3.65 3.97 -3.38
C ALA A 393 4.42 3.58 -2.12
N THR A 394 3.84 3.77 -0.93
CA THR A 394 4.51 3.47 0.33
C THR A 394 4.77 1.96 0.52
N PRO A 395 3.79 1.05 0.41
CA PRO A 395 4.04 -0.38 0.54
C PRO A 395 5.10 -0.90 -0.43
N LEU A 396 5.01 -0.53 -1.71
CA LEU A 396 5.98 -0.97 -2.73
C LEU A 396 7.39 -0.46 -2.46
N SER A 397 7.53 0.83 -2.12
CA SER A 397 8.84 1.40 -1.79
C SER A 397 9.44 0.80 -0.51
N THR A 398 8.60 0.46 0.46
CA THR A 398 9.04 -0.17 1.72
C THR A 398 9.75 -1.50 1.47
N VAL A 399 9.25 -2.30 0.54
CA VAL A 399 9.81 -3.61 0.19
C VAL A 399 10.85 -3.55 -0.93
N GLY A 400 11.12 -2.36 -1.48
CA GLY A 400 12.04 -2.19 -2.61
C GLY A 400 11.49 -2.65 -3.96
N ALA A 401 10.17 -2.86 -4.07
CA ALA A 401 9.52 -3.24 -5.32
C ALA A 401 9.24 -2.01 -6.20
N PRO A 402 9.34 -2.14 -7.54
CA PRO A 402 9.04 -1.04 -8.44
C PRO A 402 7.55 -0.71 -8.49
N MET A 403 7.20 0.56 -8.80
CA MET A 403 5.80 1.01 -8.91
C MET A 403 4.99 0.25 -9.96
N THR A 404 5.64 -0.29 -10.98
CA THR A 404 5.02 -1.16 -11.99
C THR A 404 4.39 -2.43 -11.38
N GLY A 405 4.78 -2.82 -10.16
CA GLY A 405 4.14 -3.90 -9.41
C GLY A 405 2.64 -3.68 -9.18
N MET A 406 2.15 -2.43 -9.17
CA MET A 406 0.72 -2.14 -9.08
C MET A 406 -0.08 -2.81 -10.21
N ALA A 407 0.48 -2.95 -11.41
CA ALA A 407 -0.18 -3.62 -12.54
C ALA A 407 -0.50 -5.09 -12.26
N PHE A 408 0.27 -5.72 -11.38
CA PHE A 408 0.10 -7.11 -10.95
C PHE A 408 -0.59 -7.26 -9.58
N ALA A 409 -1.14 -6.18 -9.03
CA ALA A 409 -1.96 -6.21 -7.82
C ALA A 409 -3.37 -6.75 -8.13
N CYS A 410 -3.45 -8.02 -8.56
CA CYS A 410 -4.61 -8.64 -9.17
C CYS A 410 -5.88 -8.54 -8.33
N PHE A 411 -5.81 -8.76 -7.03
CA PHE A 411 -6.97 -8.67 -6.15
C PHE A 411 -7.62 -7.29 -6.18
N LEU A 412 -6.83 -6.21 -6.29
CA LEU A 412 -7.33 -4.84 -6.28
C LEU A 412 -8.10 -4.47 -7.56
N TYR A 413 -7.87 -5.18 -8.66
CA TYR A 413 -8.64 -5.07 -9.90
C TYR A 413 -9.82 -6.04 -9.93
N ILE A 414 -9.58 -7.30 -9.56
CA ILE A 414 -10.57 -8.36 -9.65
C ILE A 414 -11.77 -8.07 -8.72
N LEU A 415 -11.52 -7.57 -7.50
CA LEU A 415 -12.58 -7.28 -6.54
C LEU A 415 -13.61 -6.26 -7.07
N PRO A 416 -13.23 -5.04 -7.48
CA PRO A 416 -14.20 -4.07 -7.99
C PRO A 416 -14.86 -4.52 -9.30
N LEU A 417 -14.16 -5.26 -10.16
CA LEU A 417 -14.72 -5.78 -11.40
C LEU A 417 -15.75 -6.89 -11.15
N CYS A 418 -15.47 -7.84 -10.26
CA CYS A 418 -16.43 -8.87 -9.85
C CYS A 418 -17.69 -8.24 -9.24
N GLU A 419 -17.53 -7.23 -8.39
CA GLU A 419 -18.67 -6.53 -7.80
C GLU A 419 -19.49 -5.78 -8.87
N LEU A 420 -18.83 -5.14 -9.84
CA LEU A 420 -19.50 -4.48 -10.97
C LEU A 420 -20.35 -5.48 -11.78
N VAL A 421 -19.79 -6.63 -12.11
CA VAL A 421 -20.50 -7.69 -12.84
C VAL A 421 -21.68 -8.20 -12.02
N ARG A 422 -21.48 -8.49 -10.74
CA ARG A 422 -22.53 -8.96 -9.82
C ARG A 422 -23.69 -7.97 -9.72
N ARG A 423 -23.40 -6.67 -9.52
CA ARG A 423 -24.44 -5.62 -9.41
C ARG A 423 -25.19 -5.40 -10.72
N THR A 424 -24.46 -5.43 -11.83
CA THR A 424 -25.09 -5.28 -13.15
C THR A 424 -26.05 -6.47 -13.46
N ALA A 425 -25.65 -7.69 -13.10
CA ALA A 425 -26.48 -8.87 -13.26
C ALA A 425 -27.75 -8.81 -12.39
N GLN A 426 -27.63 -8.40 -11.12
CA GLN A 426 -28.75 -8.21 -10.21
C GLN A 426 -29.77 -7.18 -10.73
N GLN A 427 -29.28 -6.03 -11.25
CA GLN A 427 -30.16 -5.00 -11.82
C GLN A 427 -30.90 -5.48 -13.08
N ARG A 428 -30.23 -6.24 -13.95
CA ARG A 428 -30.86 -6.82 -15.13
C ARG A 428 -31.97 -7.83 -14.75
N ALA A 429 -31.71 -8.65 -13.73
CA ALA A 429 -32.70 -9.59 -13.21
C ALA A 429 -33.92 -8.87 -12.62
N ALA A 430 -33.69 -7.83 -11.80
CA ALA A 430 -34.78 -7.04 -11.21
C ALA A 430 -35.64 -6.33 -12.28
N LYS A 431 -35.04 -5.77 -13.34
CA LYS A 431 -35.75 -5.15 -14.45
C LYS A 431 -36.61 -6.17 -15.25
N LYS A 432 -36.10 -7.39 -15.45
CA LYS A 432 -36.87 -8.47 -16.11
C LYS A 432 -38.09 -8.87 -15.28
N THR A 433 -37.93 -9.02 -13.96
CA THR A 433 -39.06 -9.37 -13.07
C THR A 433 -40.10 -8.25 -12.98
N ALA A 434 -39.67 -6.98 -13.04
CA ALA A 434 -40.59 -5.83 -13.05
C ALA A 434 -41.34 -5.67 -14.41
N ALA A 435 -40.74 -6.10 -15.52
CA ALA A 435 -41.37 -6.06 -16.84
C ALA A 435 -42.33 -7.24 -17.07
N GLN A 436 -42.31 -8.27 -16.22
CA GLN A 436 -43.21 -9.43 -16.27
C GLN A 436 -44.42 -9.30 -15.31
N LYS A 437 -44.42 -8.27 -14.45
CA LYS A 437 -45.57 -7.84 -13.63
C LYS A 437 -46.31 -6.67 -14.27
#